data_be9acd5c11928f53b16204e1bc1403cb
#
_entry.id   be9acd5c11928f53b16204e1bc1403cb
#
_cell.length_a   1.000
_cell.length_b   1.000
_cell.length_c   1.000
_cell.angle_alpha   90.00
_cell.angle_beta   90.00
_cell.angle_gamma   90.00
#
_symmetry.space_group_name_H-M   'P 1'
#
loop_
_entity.id
_entity.type
_entity.pdbx_description
1 polymer ?
#
loop_
_entity_poly.entity_id
_entity_poly.type
_entity_poly.pdbx_seq_one_letter_code
_entity_poly.pdbx_strand_id
1 'polypeptide(L)'
;MASTKPSTILHDFSQGHAVRAQEFMGAHPAVQDGQDGWVFRVWAPHAQSVAVMGDFNGWNESDHPMQLLSGGVWEVFIPGLKQFDNYKYAVHTASGRVLAKADPYAFHAETRPGTASKLYDLSGYGWGDGSWMDYRKNNPIYQKPLNIYEVHLGSWRRTGEDEMLSYRDIGKYLVPYVKEMGFTHVELLPITEHPLDASWG
;
A
#
# COMPACT_ATOMS: atom_id res chain seq x y z
N MET A 1 -13.41 -16.31 -4.59
CA MET A 1 -12.04 -16.10 -5.12
C MET A 1 -11.29 -17.41 -5.00
N ALA A 2 -10.66 -17.90 -6.07
CA ALA A 2 -9.93 -19.17 -6.03
C ALA A 2 -8.66 -18.96 -5.18
N SER A 3 -8.52 -19.75 -4.11
CA SER A 3 -7.31 -19.80 -3.29
C SER A 3 -6.17 -20.35 -4.13
N THR A 4 -5.32 -19.48 -4.65
CA THR A 4 -4.10 -19.90 -5.35
C THR A 4 -3.14 -20.50 -4.31
N LYS A 5 -2.61 -21.68 -4.56
CA LYS A 5 -1.69 -22.33 -3.61
C LYS A 5 -0.44 -21.45 -3.42
N PRO A 6 0.06 -21.27 -2.19
CA PRO A 6 1.22 -20.41 -1.91
C PRO A 6 2.46 -20.69 -2.77
N SER A 7 2.68 -21.95 -3.14
CA SER A 7 3.79 -22.36 -4.03
C SER A 7 3.71 -21.79 -5.44
N THR A 8 2.50 -21.55 -5.96
CA THR A 8 2.29 -20.98 -7.31
C THR A 8 2.59 -19.49 -7.31
N ILE A 9 2.13 -18.76 -6.28
CA ILE A 9 2.37 -17.30 -6.16
C ILE A 9 3.85 -16.99 -6.00
N LEU A 10 4.57 -17.76 -5.17
CA LEU A 10 6.02 -17.59 -4.98
C LEU A 10 6.79 -17.88 -6.27
N HIS A 11 6.39 -18.91 -7.01
CA HIS A 11 6.97 -19.21 -8.30
C HIS A 11 6.74 -18.06 -9.29
N ASP A 12 5.50 -17.60 -9.45
CA ASP A 12 5.15 -16.51 -10.35
C ASP A 12 5.87 -15.20 -9.97
N PHE A 13 6.00 -14.93 -8.66
CA PHE A 13 6.76 -13.80 -8.16
C PHE A 13 8.25 -13.89 -8.55
N SER A 14 8.87 -15.06 -8.35
CA SER A 14 10.28 -15.29 -8.69
C SER A 14 10.59 -15.20 -10.19
N GLN A 15 9.57 -15.45 -11.04
CA GLN A 15 9.65 -15.34 -12.50
C GLN A 15 9.25 -13.95 -13.03
N GLY A 16 8.87 -13.02 -12.16
CA GLY A 16 8.37 -11.70 -12.56
C GLY A 16 6.97 -11.70 -13.17
N HIS A 17 6.21 -12.77 -12.99
CA HIS A 17 4.86 -12.93 -13.54
C HIS A 17 3.74 -12.54 -12.56
N ALA A 18 4.07 -12.25 -11.30
CA ALA A 18 3.08 -11.90 -10.28
C ALA A 18 2.63 -10.43 -10.41
N VAL A 19 1.75 -10.16 -11.36
CA VAL A 19 1.19 -8.81 -11.62
C VAL A 19 0.39 -8.23 -10.45
N ARG A 20 0.01 -9.06 -9.47
CA ARG A 20 -0.73 -8.68 -8.25
C ARG A 20 0.07 -9.04 -6.99
N ALA A 21 1.38 -8.81 -7.01
CA ALA A 21 2.27 -9.14 -5.90
C ALA A 21 1.84 -8.50 -4.57
N GLN A 22 1.23 -7.31 -4.60
CA GLN A 22 0.70 -6.60 -3.43
C GLN A 22 -0.42 -7.36 -2.69
N GLU A 23 -1.05 -8.36 -3.28
CA GLU A 23 -2.04 -9.20 -2.58
C GLU A 23 -1.41 -10.28 -1.72
N PHE A 24 -0.12 -10.50 -1.91
CA PHE A 24 0.63 -11.54 -1.23
C PHE A 24 1.81 -10.96 -0.43
N MET A 25 2.59 -10.05 -1.02
CA MET A 25 3.74 -9.39 -0.39
C MET A 25 3.28 -8.28 0.56
N GLY A 26 4.11 -7.99 1.56
CA GLY A 26 3.79 -7.03 2.60
C GLY A 26 3.10 -7.64 3.81
N ALA A 27 2.42 -6.82 4.60
CA ALA A 27 1.70 -7.24 5.79
C ALA A 27 0.19 -7.35 5.52
N HIS A 28 -0.37 -8.53 5.80
CA HIS A 28 -1.80 -8.82 5.61
C HIS A 28 -2.43 -9.41 6.85
N PRO A 29 -3.70 -9.05 7.17
CA PRO A 29 -4.42 -9.72 8.24
C PRO A 29 -4.62 -11.21 7.89
N ALA A 30 -4.44 -12.06 8.88
CA ALA A 30 -4.57 -13.51 8.72
C ALA A 30 -5.01 -14.17 10.03
N VAL A 31 -5.54 -15.37 9.91
CA VAL A 31 -5.83 -16.24 11.06
C VAL A 31 -4.97 -17.49 10.94
N GLN A 32 -4.17 -17.78 11.95
CA GLN A 32 -3.38 -19.00 12.02
C GLN A 32 -3.60 -19.67 13.37
N ASP A 33 -3.86 -20.97 13.37
CA ASP A 33 -4.13 -21.79 14.57
C ASP A 33 -5.24 -21.20 15.47
N GLY A 34 -6.26 -20.56 14.84
CA GLY A 34 -7.37 -19.93 15.53
C GLY A 34 -7.06 -18.59 16.20
N GLN A 35 -5.90 -18.02 15.93
CA GLN A 35 -5.47 -16.71 16.42
C GLN A 35 -5.50 -15.69 15.29
N ASP A 36 -6.14 -14.54 15.53
CA ASP A 36 -6.09 -13.39 14.65
C ASP A 36 -4.70 -12.72 14.75
N GLY A 37 -4.17 -12.30 13.62
CA GLY A 37 -2.86 -11.66 13.54
C GLY A 37 -2.54 -11.17 12.14
N TRP A 38 -1.26 -11.00 11.86
CA TRP A 38 -0.76 -10.51 10.59
C TRP A 38 0.34 -11.41 10.06
N VAL A 39 0.27 -11.73 8.79
CA VAL A 39 1.36 -12.36 8.06
C VAL A 39 2.18 -11.31 7.34
N PHE A 40 3.49 -11.35 7.52
CA PHE A 40 4.46 -10.44 6.89
C PHE A 40 5.25 -11.21 5.84
N ARG A 41 5.41 -10.61 4.66
CA ARG A 41 6.24 -11.15 3.59
C ARG A 41 7.10 -10.08 2.96
N VAL A 42 8.40 -10.36 2.85
CA VAL A 42 9.36 -9.44 2.22
C VAL A 42 10.35 -10.22 1.35
N TRP A 43 10.69 -9.65 0.22
CA TRP A 43 11.72 -10.20 -0.65
C TRP A 43 13.09 -9.63 -0.28
N ALA A 44 13.96 -10.48 0.23
CA ALA A 44 15.32 -10.12 0.62
C ALA A 44 16.28 -11.30 0.33
N PRO A 45 16.57 -11.58 -0.96
CA PRO A 45 17.27 -12.81 -1.39
C PRO A 45 18.72 -12.87 -0.92
N HIS A 46 19.33 -11.75 -0.56
CA HIS A 46 20.72 -11.66 -0.09
C HIS A 46 20.85 -11.47 1.43
N ALA A 47 19.73 -11.48 2.15
CA ALA A 47 19.75 -11.39 3.61
C ALA A 47 20.22 -12.72 4.23
N GLN A 48 20.98 -12.65 5.32
CA GLN A 48 21.28 -13.83 6.16
C GLN A 48 20.08 -14.22 7.02
N SER A 49 19.38 -13.22 7.56
CA SER A 49 18.13 -13.37 8.27
C SER A 49 17.33 -12.09 8.18
N VAL A 50 16.02 -12.20 8.39
CA VAL A 50 15.11 -11.06 8.47
C VAL A 50 14.24 -11.26 9.71
N ALA A 51 13.92 -10.16 10.40
CA ALA A 51 12.94 -10.16 11.47
C ALA A 51 11.99 -8.97 11.33
N VAL A 52 10.83 -9.05 11.98
CA VAL A 52 9.89 -7.92 12.07
C VAL A 52 10.07 -7.24 13.42
N MET A 53 10.24 -5.92 13.40
CA MET A 53 10.33 -5.09 14.61
C MET A 53 9.32 -3.96 14.55
N GLY A 54 8.82 -3.52 15.67
CA GLY A 54 7.83 -2.46 15.76
C GLY A 54 7.51 -2.06 17.20
N ASP A 55 6.50 -1.20 17.35
CA ASP A 55 6.07 -0.74 18.69
C ASP A 55 5.67 -1.92 19.60
N PHE A 56 5.13 -2.98 19.02
CA PHE A 56 4.65 -4.17 19.73
C PHE A 56 5.75 -5.03 20.37
N ASN A 57 7.00 -4.86 19.98
CA ASN A 57 8.15 -5.59 20.57
C ASN A 57 9.30 -4.65 20.99
N GLY A 58 9.01 -3.35 21.20
CA GLY A 58 10.02 -2.36 21.58
C GLY A 58 11.12 -2.18 20.54
N TRP A 59 10.82 -2.41 19.27
CA TRP A 59 11.76 -2.33 18.14
C TRP A 59 12.93 -3.32 18.23
N ASN A 60 12.71 -4.46 18.89
CA ASN A 60 13.72 -5.51 19.01
C ASN A 60 13.87 -6.25 17.67
N GLU A 61 15.07 -6.20 17.11
CA GLU A 61 15.41 -6.75 15.79
C GLU A 61 15.52 -8.29 15.76
N SER A 62 15.28 -8.97 16.89
CA SER A 62 15.46 -10.42 17.02
C SER A 62 14.20 -11.18 17.46
N ASP A 63 13.16 -10.50 17.93
CA ASP A 63 12.01 -11.14 18.57
C ASP A 63 11.08 -11.89 17.63
N HIS A 64 10.97 -11.45 16.38
CA HIS A 64 10.09 -12.06 15.39
C HIS A 64 10.87 -12.43 14.13
N PRO A 65 11.73 -13.48 14.22
CA PRO A 65 12.51 -13.94 13.08
C PRO A 65 11.58 -14.51 12.00
N MET A 66 11.89 -14.18 10.75
CA MET A 66 11.15 -14.67 9.59
C MET A 66 11.75 -15.95 9.04
N GLN A 67 10.93 -16.81 8.49
CA GLN A 67 11.32 -18.03 7.81
C GLN A 67 11.59 -17.74 6.33
N LEU A 68 12.70 -18.22 5.80
CA LEU A 68 13.00 -18.17 4.38
C LEU A 68 12.12 -19.17 3.60
N LEU A 69 11.37 -18.65 2.67
CA LEU A 69 10.61 -19.42 1.67
C LEU A 69 11.41 -19.54 0.35
N SER A 70 10.80 -20.12 -0.67
CA SER A 70 11.41 -20.17 -2.00
C SER A 70 11.53 -18.78 -2.64
N GLY A 71 12.52 -18.60 -3.52
CA GLY A 71 12.69 -17.36 -4.30
C GLY A 71 13.22 -16.16 -3.50
N GLY A 72 13.72 -16.36 -2.27
CA GLY A 72 14.27 -15.27 -1.45
C GLY A 72 13.22 -14.45 -0.72
N VAL A 73 11.99 -14.95 -0.61
CA VAL A 73 10.92 -14.36 0.18
C VAL A 73 10.99 -14.87 1.63
N TRP A 74 10.87 -13.97 2.57
CA TRP A 74 10.81 -14.25 4.00
C TRP A 74 9.39 -14.06 4.51
N GLU A 75 8.96 -14.90 5.45
CA GLU A 75 7.60 -14.88 6.00
C GLU A 75 7.60 -15.09 7.52
N VAL A 76 6.71 -14.40 8.22
CA VAL A 76 6.34 -14.68 9.62
C VAL A 76 4.88 -14.31 9.86
N PHE A 77 4.20 -15.09 10.69
CA PHE A 77 2.91 -14.71 11.26
C PHE A 77 3.12 -14.21 12.69
N ILE A 78 2.50 -13.07 13.03
CA ILE A 78 2.56 -12.50 14.38
C ILE A 78 1.13 -12.29 14.87
N PRO A 79 0.70 -12.98 15.94
CA PRO A 79 -0.64 -12.84 16.49
C PRO A 79 -0.79 -11.55 17.30
N GLY A 80 -2.05 -11.10 17.47
CA GLY A 80 -2.43 -10.04 18.40
C GLY A 80 -2.10 -8.62 17.97
N LEU A 81 -1.47 -8.42 16.81
CA LEU A 81 -1.18 -7.09 16.27
C LEU A 81 -2.46 -6.39 15.80
N LYS A 82 -2.44 -5.06 15.82
CA LYS A 82 -3.60 -4.23 15.49
C LYS A 82 -3.32 -3.34 14.28
N GLN A 83 -4.39 -2.94 13.62
CA GLN A 83 -4.32 -1.91 12.58
C GLN A 83 -3.67 -0.64 13.16
N PHE A 84 -2.79 -0.03 12.38
CA PHE A 84 -1.94 1.12 12.69
C PHE A 84 -0.72 0.86 13.58
N ASP A 85 -0.47 -0.36 14.02
CA ASP A 85 0.82 -0.68 14.64
C ASP A 85 1.96 -0.39 13.66
N ASN A 86 3.00 0.31 14.13
CA ASN A 86 4.18 0.62 13.34
C ASN A 86 5.11 -0.58 13.27
N TYR A 87 5.72 -0.80 12.10
CA TYR A 87 6.71 -1.86 11.92
C TYR A 87 7.77 -1.52 10.87
N LYS A 88 8.89 -2.22 10.95
CA LYS A 88 9.96 -2.32 9.94
C LYS A 88 10.47 -3.74 9.84
N TYR A 89 11.19 -4.01 8.76
CA TYR A 89 12.00 -5.21 8.66
C TYR A 89 13.43 -4.92 9.13
N ALA A 90 13.94 -5.75 10.05
CA ALA A 90 15.35 -5.82 10.42
C ALA A 90 16.04 -6.81 9.46
N VAL A 91 16.78 -6.30 8.49
CA VAL A 91 17.47 -7.12 7.49
C VAL A 91 18.93 -7.28 7.88
N HIS A 92 19.30 -8.49 8.27
CA HIS A 92 20.67 -8.84 8.64
C HIS A 92 21.45 -9.22 7.38
N THR A 93 22.52 -8.50 7.11
CA THR A 93 23.36 -8.68 5.92
C THR A 93 24.51 -9.64 6.17
N ALA A 94 25.09 -10.19 5.11
CA ALA A 94 26.29 -11.04 5.18
C ALA A 94 27.51 -10.33 5.80
N SER A 95 27.54 -8.99 5.80
CA SER A 95 28.59 -8.20 6.45
C SER A 95 28.36 -7.95 7.94
N GLY A 96 27.34 -8.55 8.54
CA GLY A 96 26.98 -8.36 9.97
C GLY A 96 26.26 -7.05 10.29
N ARG A 97 25.87 -6.26 9.29
CA ARG A 97 25.08 -5.04 9.49
C ARG A 97 23.59 -5.38 9.57
N VAL A 98 22.85 -4.66 10.41
CA VAL A 98 21.39 -4.69 10.45
C VAL A 98 20.86 -3.43 9.77
N LEU A 99 19.96 -3.61 8.82
CA LEU A 99 19.31 -2.53 8.08
C LEU A 99 17.83 -2.48 8.44
N ALA A 100 17.40 -1.41 9.09
CA ALA A 100 15.98 -1.15 9.34
C ALA A 100 15.31 -0.65 8.05
N LYS A 101 14.41 -1.43 7.47
CA LYS A 101 13.73 -1.13 6.20
C LYS A 101 12.24 -1.02 6.38
N ALA A 102 11.64 0.03 5.81
CA ALA A 102 10.20 0.08 5.62
C ALA A 102 9.75 -1.02 4.64
N ASP A 103 8.49 -1.40 4.72
CA ASP A 103 7.91 -2.39 3.82
C ASP A 103 7.61 -1.75 2.46
N PRO A 104 8.20 -2.24 1.36
CA PRO A 104 7.92 -1.70 0.02
C PRO A 104 6.49 -1.98 -0.47
N TYR A 105 5.76 -2.90 0.19
CA TYR A 105 4.37 -3.24 -0.11
C TYR A 105 3.40 -2.73 0.96
N ALA A 106 3.83 -1.83 1.86
CA ALA A 106 2.94 -1.26 2.86
C ALA A 106 1.81 -0.45 2.22
N PHE A 107 0.60 -0.63 2.74
CA PHE A 107 -0.58 0.16 2.36
C PHE A 107 -0.68 1.48 3.12
N HIS A 108 0.10 1.65 4.18
CA HIS A 108 0.10 2.85 5.00
C HIS A 108 1.49 3.10 5.58
N ALA A 109 1.88 4.35 5.67
CA ALA A 109 3.15 4.75 6.25
C ALA A 109 2.96 5.60 7.51
N GLU A 110 4.00 5.67 8.31
CA GLU A 110 4.06 6.56 9.47
C GLU A 110 4.12 8.02 9.01
N THR A 111 3.47 8.91 9.76
CA THR A 111 3.56 10.35 9.50
C THR A 111 4.98 10.85 9.78
N ARG A 112 5.49 11.68 8.90
CA ARG A 112 6.81 12.28 9.03
C ARG A 112 6.98 13.05 10.35
N PRO A 113 8.18 13.01 10.95
CA PRO A 113 9.45 12.50 10.41
C PRO A 113 9.64 10.99 10.56
N GLY A 114 8.64 10.24 11.01
CA GLY A 114 8.68 8.80 11.09
C GLY A 114 8.90 8.15 9.72
N THR A 115 9.48 6.95 9.73
CA THR A 115 9.82 6.21 8.51
C THR A 115 9.40 4.75 8.57
N ALA A 116 8.49 4.40 9.49
CA ALA A 116 7.96 3.07 9.61
C ALA A 116 6.78 2.85 8.64
N SER A 117 6.51 1.60 8.35
CA SER A 117 5.25 1.17 7.76
C SER A 117 4.21 0.96 8.85
N LYS A 118 2.93 1.07 8.51
CA LYS A 118 1.81 0.79 9.42
C LYS A 118 0.99 -0.38 8.91
N LEU A 119 0.53 -1.21 9.82
CA LEU A 119 -0.45 -2.24 9.49
C LEU A 119 -1.75 -1.58 9.05
N TYR A 120 -2.27 -2.00 7.90
CA TYR A 120 -3.52 -1.49 7.39
C TYR A 120 -4.29 -2.55 6.60
N ASP A 121 -5.53 -2.78 7.00
CA ASP A 121 -6.44 -3.70 6.31
C ASP A 121 -7.27 -2.93 5.28
N LEU A 122 -7.11 -3.28 4.01
CA LEU A 122 -7.89 -2.72 2.90
C LEU A 122 -9.27 -3.37 2.76
N SER A 123 -9.56 -4.44 3.50
CA SER A 123 -10.88 -5.06 3.49
C SER A 123 -11.92 -4.14 4.13
N GLY A 124 -13.18 -4.36 3.81
CA GLY A 124 -14.28 -3.63 4.45
C GLY A 124 -14.72 -2.35 3.75
N TYR A 125 -14.03 -1.86 2.70
CA TYR A 125 -14.58 -0.79 1.89
C TYR A 125 -15.56 -1.34 0.86
N GLY A 126 -16.82 -0.94 0.98
CA GLY A 126 -17.88 -1.29 0.02
C GLY A 126 -17.90 -0.30 -1.16
N TRP A 127 -17.52 -0.77 -2.34
CA TRP A 127 -17.61 0.03 -3.57
C TRP A 127 -19.08 0.13 -4.00
N GLY A 128 -19.61 1.36 -4.05
CA GLY A 128 -20.98 1.65 -4.52
C GLY A 128 -21.05 2.03 -6.01
N ASP A 129 -20.06 1.64 -6.82
CA ASP A 129 -19.84 2.14 -8.18
C ASP A 129 -20.28 1.15 -9.28
N GLY A 130 -21.02 0.10 -8.96
CA GLY A 130 -21.42 -0.95 -9.91
C GLY A 130 -22.12 -0.39 -11.16
N SER A 131 -23.06 0.54 -10.99
CA SER A 131 -23.75 1.18 -12.13
C SER A 131 -22.80 2.00 -13.02
N TRP A 132 -21.78 2.64 -12.44
CA TRP A 132 -20.73 3.33 -13.17
C TRP A 132 -19.85 2.35 -13.95
N MET A 133 -19.47 1.24 -13.36
CA MET A 133 -18.67 0.21 -14.02
C MET A 133 -19.42 -0.41 -15.21
N ASP A 134 -20.73 -0.65 -15.08
CA ASP A 134 -21.57 -1.12 -16.17
C ASP A 134 -21.71 -0.07 -17.29
N TYR A 135 -21.93 1.20 -16.91
CA TYR A 135 -21.96 2.30 -17.87
C TYR A 135 -20.64 2.40 -18.64
N ARG A 136 -19.50 2.39 -17.95
CA ARG A 136 -18.15 2.47 -18.52
C ARG A 136 -17.87 1.32 -19.49
N LYS A 137 -18.27 0.10 -19.16
CA LYS A 137 -18.13 -1.08 -20.03
C LYS A 137 -18.88 -0.92 -21.36
N ASN A 138 -20.07 -0.35 -21.31
CA ASN A 138 -20.97 -0.21 -22.47
C ASN A 138 -20.77 1.11 -23.22
N ASN A 139 -19.92 2.01 -22.77
CA ASN A 139 -19.68 3.33 -23.34
C ASN A 139 -18.16 3.58 -23.50
N PRO A 140 -17.52 3.01 -24.53
CA PRO A 140 -16.10 3.22 -24.78
C PRO A 140 -15.78 4.72 -24.95
N ILE A 141 -14.73 5.19 -24.29
CA ILE A 141 -14.32 6.60 -24.28
C ILE A 141 -13.89 7.09 -25.68
N TYR A 142 -13.36 6.20 -26.52
CA TYR A 142 -12.84 6.55 -27.85
C TYR A 142 -13.91 7.00 -28.86
N GLN A 143 -15.19 6.86 -28.51
CA GLN A 143 -16.32 7.27 -29.37
C GLN A 143 -16.95 8.60 -28.94
N LYS A 144 -16.35 9.28 -27.95
CA LYS A 144 -16.89 10.53 -27.39
C LYS A 144 -15.80 11.59 -27.32
N PRO A 145 -16.16 12.88 -27.39
CA PRO A 145 -15.20 13.95 -27.11
C PRO A 145 -14.60 13.82 -25.72
N LEU A 146 -13.31 14.11 -25.62
CA LEU A 146 -12.58 14.19 -24.36
C LEU A 146 -12.28 15.64 -24.03
N ASN A 147 -12.60 16.05 -22.81
CA ASN A 147 -12.16 17.30 -22.21
C ASN A 147 -11.62 16.98 -20.83
N ILE A 148 -10.29 17.03 -20.69
CA ILE A 148 -9.56 16.55 -19.52
C ILE A 148 -9.15 17.74 -18.66
N TYR A 149 -9.44 17.68 -17.37
CA TYR A 149 -8.94 18.60 -16.37
C TYR A 149 -7.79 17.97 -15.62
N GLU A 150 -6.57 18.43 -15.90
CA GLU A 150 -5.37 18.02 -15.16
C GLU A 150 -5.27 18.85 -13.88
N VAL A 151 -5.00 18.21 -12.76
CA VAL A 151 -4.98 18.87 -11.46
C VAL A 151 -3.97 18.27 -10.49
N HIS A 152 -3.21 19.14 -9.83
CA HIS A 152 -2.41 18.83 -8.65
C HIS A 152 -3.21 19.14 -7.38
N LEU A 153 -3.63 18.10 -6.64
CA LEU A 153 -4.56 18.26 -5.52
C LEU A 153 -4.02 19.14 -4.41
N GLY A 154 -2.72 19.06 -4.11
CA GLY A 154 -2.09 19.81 -3.03
C GLY A 154 -2.04 21.32 -3.25
N SER A 155 -2.14 21.79 -4.50
CA SER A 155 -2.10 23.22 -4.86
C SER A 155 -3.39 23.74 -5.49
N TRP A 156 -4.35 22.86 -5.79
CA TRP A 156 -5.58 23.28 -6.51
C TRP A 156 -6.43 24.26 -5.70
N ARG A 157 -6.66 23.96 -4.44
CA ARG A 157 -7.41 24.83 -3.52
C ARG A 157 -6.93 24.59 -2.09
N ARG A 158 -6.86 25.67 -1.32
CA ARG A 158 -6.44 25.64 0.09
C ARG A 158 -7.57 26.12 0.99
N THR A 159 -7.45 25.85 2.28
CA THR A 159 -8.32 26.40 3.33
C THR A 159 -8.01 27.89 3.55
N GLY A 160 -8.83 28.57 4.34
CA GLY A 160 -8.58 29.96 4.73
C GLY A 160 -7.30 30.18 5.55
N GLU A 161 -6.72 29.10 6.09
CA GLU A 161 -5.46 29.09 6.85
C GLU A 161 -4.26 28.63 6.00
N ASP A 162 -4.43 28.57 4.67
CA ASP A 162 -3.43 28.14 3.69
C ASP A 162 -3.02 26.67 3.83
N GLU A 163 -3.83 25.83 4.47
CA GLU A 163 -3.61 24.41 4.57
C GLU A 163 -4.17 23.67 3.35
N MET A 164 -3.59 22.52 3.04
CA MET A 164 -4.10 21.62 1.99
C MET A 164 -5.45 21.02 2.42
N LEU A 165 -6.37 20.92 1.46
CA LEU A 165 -7.63 20.20 1.67
C LEU A 165 -7.38 18.69 1.81
N SER A 166 -8.15 18.03 2.66
CA SER A 166 -8.19 16.56 2.67
C SER A 166 -8.75 16.02 1.34
N TYR A 167 -8.40 14.79 0.98
CA TYR A 167 -8.98 14.15 -0.22
C TYR A 167 -10.50 14.10 -0.22
N ARG A 168 -11.12 13.95 0.97
CA ARG A 168 -12.58 13.98 1.10
C ARG A 168 -13.17 15.36 0.80
N ASP A 169 -12.50 16.40 1.23
CA ASP A 169 -12.95 17.76 0.96
C ASP A 169 -12.66 18.18 -0.48
N ILE A 170 -11.53 17.77 -1.03
CA ILE A 170 -11.25 17.96 -2.47
C ILE A 170 -12.38 17.32 -3.29
N GLY A 171 -12.78 16.09 -3.00
CA GLY A 171 -13.88 15.43 -3.70
C GLY A 171 -15.19 16.23 -3.66
N LYS A 172 -15.50 16.88 -2.52
CA LYS A 172 -16.71 17.73 -2.39
C LYS A 172 -16.69 18.98 -3.28
N TYR A 173 -15.50 19.54 -3.54
CA TYR A 173 -15.37 20.78 -4.31
C TYR A 173 -14.97 20.53 -5.77
N LEU A 174 -14.07 19.59 -6.02
CA LEU A 174 -13.57 19.32 -7.36
C LEU A 174 -14.65 18.70 -8.26
N VAL A 175 -15.40 17.73 -7.75
CA VAL A 175 -16.40 17.04 -8.57
C VAL A 175 -17.50 17.98 -9.09
N PRO A 176 -18.15 18.84 -8.28
CA PRO A 176 -19.10 19.83 -8.79
C PRO A 176 -18.45 20.80 -9.77
N TYR A 177 -17.25 21.29 -9.47
CA TYR A 177 -16.54 22.24 -10.31
C TYR A 177 -16.28 21.70 -11.73
N VAL A 178 -15.69 20.52 -11.85
CA VAL A 178 -15.37 19.95 -13.17
C VAL A 178 -16.62 19.60 -13.96
N LYS A 179 -17.71 19.23 -13.29
CA LYS A 179 -19.02 18.99 -13.94
C LYS A 179 -19.64 20.28 -14.47
N GLU A 180 -19.63 21.35 -13.68
CA GLU A 180 -20.13 22.66 -14.08
C GLU A 180 -19.36 23.24 -15.27
N MET A 181 -18.02 23.06 -15.25
CA MET A 181 -17.14 23.51 -16.31
C MET A 181 -17.17 22.62 -17.58
N GLY A 182 -17.90 21.51 -17.56
CA GLY A 182 -18.08 20.63 -18.72
C GLY A 182 -16.89 19.71 -19.00
N PHE A 183 -16.02 19.46 -18.04
CA PHE A 183 -14.97 18.47 -18.20
C PHE A 183 -15.55 17.05 -18.16
N THR A 184 -14.99 16.17 -18.99
CA THR A 184 -15.43 14.77 -19.08
C THR A 184 -14.57 13.85 -18.25
N HIS A 185 -13.31 14.23 -18.01
CA HIS A 185 -12.30 13.45 -17.27
C HIS A 185 -11.50 14.37 -16.36
N VAL A 186 -10.97 13.78 -15.31
CA VAL A 186 -9.99 14.41 -14.42
C VAL A 186 -8.72 13.59 -14.48
N GLU A 187 -7.59 14.25 -14.73
CA GLU A 187 -6.25 13.68 -14.62
C GLU A 187 -5.61 14.19 -13.32
N LEU A 188 -5.42 13.28 -12.39
CA LEU A 188 -4.78 13.62 -11.12
C LEU A 188 -3.26 13.47 -11.28
N LEU A 189 -2.49 14.53 -11.02
CA LEU A 189 -1.07 14.38 -10.76
C LEU A 189 -0.88 13.43 -9.59
N PRO A 190 0.27 12.70 -9.48
CA PRO A 190 0.40 11.58 -8.57
C PRO A 190 -0.07 11.89 -7.16
N ILE A 191 -0.94 11.03 -6.62
CA ILE A 191 -1.55 11.15 -5.28
C ILE A 191 -1.04 10.09 -4.31
N THR A 192 -0.13 9.23 -4.78
CA THR A 192 0.54 8.24 -3.93
C THR A 192 1.51 8.91 -2.98
N GLU A 193 1.65 8.34 -1.79
CA GLU A 193 2.63 8.82 -0.82
C GLU A 193 4.05 8.73 -1.38
N HIS A 194 4.86 9.73 -1.12
CA HIS A 194 6.24 9.84 -1.59
C HIS A 194 7.14 10.51 -0.53
N PRO A 195 8.45 10.18 -0.50
CA PRO A 195 9.34 10.61 0.59
C PRO A 195 9.82 12.05 0.49
N LEU A 196 9.71 12.70 -0.68
CA LEU A 196 10.20 14.07 -0.91
C LEU A 196 9.04 15.04 -1.07
N ASP A 197 8.81 15.93 -0.08
CA ASP A 197 7.71 16.90 -0.10
C ASP A 197 7.74 17.87 -1.29
N ALA A 198 8.92 18.19 -1.80
CA ALA A 198 9.07 19.04 -2.98
C ALA A 198 8.77 18.33 -4.29
N SER A 199 8.55 17.02 -4.26
CA SER A 199 8.10 16.24 -5.43
C SER A 199 6.61 16.49 -5.69
N TRP A 200 6.23 16.33 -6.94
CA TRP A 200 4.80 16.36 -7.34
C TRP A 200 4.12 14.99 -7.22
N GLY A 201 4.78 14.04 -6.57
CA GLY A 201 4.29 12.69 -6.32
C GLY A 201 4.97 11.61 -7.14
#